data_2d72bd92d182de2d69837c9a581db4d1
#
_entry.id   2d72bd92d182de2d69837c9a581db4d1
#
_cell.length_a   1.000
_cell.length_b   1.000
_cell.length_c   1.000
_cell.angle_alpha   90.00
_cell.angle_beta   90.00
_cell.angle_gamma   90.00
#
_symmetry.space_group_name_H-M   'P 1'
#
loop_
_entity.id
_entity.type
_entity.pdbx_description
1 polymer ?
#
loop_
_entity_poly.entity_id
_entity_poly.type
_entity_poly.pdbx_seq_one_letter_code
_entity_poly.pdbx_strand_id
1 'polypeptide(L)'
;MKKDIPQLKVEDLAIAVVPSDDEDMWDTYILNLKDESITGVLIQSRGYGELDGQKIETSTLRHFFEELGPLAVAKIEPIQKKLFEITNEYWVSFRYDGYMYDKKYVFVTGSINEINFTPIPFLDKKGVMIR
;
A
#
# COMPACT_ATOMS: atom_id res chain seq x y z
N MET A 1 2.64 25.87 27.15
CA MET A 1 1.35 25.27 27.16
C MET A 1 1.29 24.07 26.23
N LYS A 2 0.72 23.05 26.72
CA LYS A 2 0.67 21.80 26.00
C LYS A 2 -0.59 21.68 25.15
N LYS A 3 -0.42 21.30 23.93
CA LYS A 3 -1.54 21.04 23.07
C LYS A 3 -1.84 19.58 23.00
N ASP A 4 -3.07 19.25 23.15
CA ASP A 4 -3.51 17.89 22.93
C ASP A 4 -3.71 17.67 21.43
N ILE A 5 -2.74 17.03 20.84
CA ILE A 5 -2.83 16.69 19.44
C ILE A 5 -3.46 15.31 19.34
N PRO A 6 -4.61 15.19 18.68
CA PRO A 6 -5.25 13.89 18.55
C PRO A 6 -4.32 12.91 17.88
N GLN A 7 -4.22 11.71 18.44
CA GLN A 7 -3.53 10.65 17.76
C GLN A 7 -4.50 10.04 16.77
N LEU A 8 -4.27 10.31 15.51
CA LEU A 8 -5.16 9.84 14.45
C LEU A 8 -4.68 8.48 13.97
N LYS A 9 -5.50 7.48 14.20
CA LYS A 9 -5.24 6.15 13.70
C LYS A 9 -5.84 5.97 12.33
N VAL A 10 -5.06 5.37 11.45
CA VAL A 10 -5.58 4.97 10.15
C VAL A 10 -6.22 3.61 10.31
N GLU A 11 -7.51 3.56 10.07
CA GLU A 11 -8.29 2.35 10.11
C GLU A 11 -9.00 2.17 8.77
N ASP A 12 -9.30 0.93 8.43
CA ASP A 12 -10.07 0.62 7.24
C ASP A 12 -9.46 1.16 5.95
N LEU A 13 -8.13 1.15 5.88
CA LEU A 13 -7.40 1.47 4.67
C LEU A 13 -6.29 0.42 4.53
N ALA A 14 -6.19 -0.19 3.35
CA ALA A 14 -5.28 -1.30 3.14
C ALA A 14 -4.49 -1.14 1.86
N ILE A 15 -3.31 -1.77 1.83
CA ILE A 15 -2.51 -1.93 0.63
C ILE A 15 -2.42 -3.43 0.35
N ALA A 16 -2.67 -3.81 -0.90
CA ALA A 16 -2.62 -5.21 -1.30
C ALA A 16 -1.70 -5.40 -2.50
N VAL A 17 -1.01 -6.54 -2.53
CA VAL A 17 -0.20 -6.96 -3.66
C VAL A 17 -0.79 -8.26 -4.18
N VAL A 18 -1.15 -8.27 -5.46
CA VAL A 18 -1.95 -9.33 -6.05
C VAL A 18 -1.30 -9.82 -7.34
N PRO A 19 -1.21 -11.14 -7.57
CA PRO A 19 -0.68 -11.64 -8.84
C PRO A 19 -1.47 -11.08 -10.03
N SER A 20 -0.77 -10.85 -11.12
CA SER A 20 -1.38 -10.44 -12.37
C SER A 20 -1.24 -11.55 -13.41
N ASP A 21 -1.72 -11.29 -14.62
CA ASP A 21 -1.56 -12.24 -15.73
C ASP A 21 -0.12 -12.32 -16.22
N ASP A 22 0.70 -11.33 -15.90
CA ASP A 22 2.13 -11.32 -16.24
C ASP A 22 2.90 -12.03 -15.12
N GLU A 23 3.65 -13.06 -15.46
CA GLU A 23 4.38 -13.86 -14.47
C GLU A 23 5.42 -13.05 -13.69
N ASP A 24 5.99 -12.02 -14.31
CA ASP A 24 7.08 -11.25 -13.70
C ASP A 24 6.61 -10.00 -12.98
N MET A 25 5.34 -9.66 -13.13
CA MET A 25 4.77 -8.44 -12.56
C MET A 25 3.51 -8.77 -11.77
N TRP A 26 3.40 -8.19 -10.59
CA TRP A 26 2.17 -8.24 -9.81
C TRP A 26 1.63 -6.82 -9.71
N ASP A 27 0.40 -6.68 -9.27
CA ASP A 27 -0.24 -5.38 -9.15
C ASP A 27 -0.43 -5.00 -7.70
N THR A 28 -0.27 -3.70 -7.41
CA THR A 28 -0.53 -3.17 -6.07
C THR A 28 -1.78 -2.31 -6.10
N TYR A 29 -2.53 -2.36 -5.01
CA TYR A 29 -3.81 -1.67 -4.88
C TYR A 29 -3.92 -1.00 -3.54
N ILE A 30 -4.65 0.12 -3.52
CA ILE A 30 -5.11 0.72 -2.28
C ILE A 30 -6.60 0.45 -2.16
N LEU A 31 -7.04 0.07 -0.95
CA LEU A 31 -8.44 -0.25 -0.69
C LEU A 31 -8.97 0.65 0.42
N ASN A 32 -10.02 1.37 0.10
CA ASN A 32 -10.77 2.12 1.10
C ASN A 32 -11.89 1.23 1.62
N LEU A 33 -11.73 0.75 2.84
CA LEU A 33 -12.69 -0.16 3.46
C LEU A 33 -13.73 0.58 4.31
N LYS A 34 -13.69 1.92 4.26
CA LYS A 34 -14.70 2.76 4.92
C LYS A 34 -15.91 2.89 4.03
N ASP A 35 -17.04 3.20 4.64
CA ASP A 35 -18.26 3.54 3.88
C ASP A 35 -18.34 5.03 3.55
N GLU A 36 -17.20 5.72 3.61
CA GLU A 36 -17.08 7.14 3.30
C GLU A 36 -15.83 7.35 2.44
N SER A 37 -15.86 8.40 1.62
CA SER A 37 -14.70 8.75 0.77
C SER A 37 -13.56 9.33 1.58
N ILE A 38 -12.35 9.13 1.07
CA ILE A 38 -11.17 9.87 1.52
C ILE A 38 -10.67 10.70 0.33
N THR A 39 -9.99 11.80 0.61
CA THR A 39 -9.54 12.73 -0.44
C THR A 39 -8.06 13.06 -0.30
N GLY A 40 -7.49 13.62 -1.38
CA GLY A 40 -6.10 14.01 -1.38
C GLY A 40 -5.16 12.88 -1.04
N VAL A 41 -5.36 11.73 -1.68
CA VAL A 41 -4.61 10.50 -1.36
C VAL A 41 -3.29 10.52 -2.10
N LEU A 42 -2.20 10.63 -1.35
CA LEU A 42 -0.85 10.59 -1.90
C LEU A 42 -0.17 9.31 -1.43
N ILE A 43 0.37 8.54 -2.36
CA ILE A 43 1.06 7.30 -2.07
C ILE A 43 2.49 7.40 -2.57
N GLN A 44 3.45 7.16 -1.68
CA GLN A 44 4.86 7.13 -2.06
C GLN A 44 5.37 5.72 -1.83
N SER A 45 5.94 5.13 -2.88
CA SER A 45 6.45 3.76 -2.79
C SER A 45 7.94 3.73 -3.03
N ARG A 46 8.64 2.84 -2.34
CA ARG A 46 10.05 2.57 -2.59
C ARG A 46 10.41 1.20 -2.02
N GLY A 47 11.48 0.62 -2.60
CA GLY A 47 12.01 -0.63 -2.10
C GLY A 47 13.45 -0.46 -1.66
N TYR A 48 13.88 -1.24 -0.67
CA TYR A 48 15.26 -1.19 -0.18
C TYR A 48 15.64 -2.50 0.51
N GLY A 49 16.92 -2.79 0.48
CA GLY A 49 17.43 -4.01 1.10
C GLY A 49 18.69 -4.49 0.43
N GLU A 50 18.95 -5.78 0.55
CA GLU A 50 20.08 -6.41 -0.12
C GLU A 50 19.59 -7.45 -1.10
N LEU A 51 20.16 -7.45 -2.28
CA LEU A 51 19.85 -8.40 -3.33
C LEU A 51 21.18 -8.88 -3.92
N ASP A 52 21.41 -10.19 -3.89
CA ASP A 52 22.65 -10.79 -4.37
C ASP A 52 23.90 -10.16 -3.73
N GLY A 53 23.81 -9.88 -2.43
CA GLY A 53 24.94 -9.33 -1.66
C GLY A 53 25.16 -7.84 -1.86
N GLN A 54 24.32 -7.17 -2.62
CA GLN A 54 24.45 -5.74 -2.88
C GLN A 54 23.28 -4.97 -2.29
N LYS A 55 23.58 -3.79 -1.75
CA LYS A 55 22.53 -2.88 -1.29
C LYS A 55 21.78 -2.33 -2.48
N ILE A 56 20.47 -2.45 -2.41
CA ILE A 56 19.57 -1.97 -3.45
C ILE A 56 18.61 -0.96 -2.85
N GLU A 57 18.38 0.10 -3.60
CA GLU A 57 17.36 1.08 -3.25
C GLU A 57 16.70 1.52 -4.55
N THR A 58 15.39 1.39 -4.62
CA THR A 58 14.65 1.82 -5.82
C THR A 58 14.39 3.31 -5.79
N SER A 59 14.02 3.85 -6.94
CA SER A 59 13.48 5.22 -6.97
C SER A 59 12.20 5.28 -6.14
N THR A 60 11.90 6.47 -5.63
CA THR A 60 10.62 6.72 -4.99
C THR A 60 9.60 7.08 -6.06
N LEU A 61 8.51 6.34 -6.09
CA LEU A 61 7.40 6.64 -7.00
C LEU A 61 6.27 7.29 -6.21
N ARG A 62 5.56 8.21 -6.85
CA ARG A 62 4.46 8.93 -6.22
C ARG A 62 3.21 8.83 -7.07
N HIS A 63 2.09 8.56 -6.41
CA HIS A 63 0.77 8.45 -7.05
C HIS A 63 -0.21 9.29 -6.26
N PHE A 64 -1.09 9.97 -6.97
CA PHE A 64 -2.06 10.85 -6.34
C PHE A 64 -3.46 10.54 -6.86
N PHE A 65 -4.42 10.42 -5.95
CA PHE A 65 -5.83 10.31 -6.27
C PHE A 65 -6.57 11.44 -5.57
N GLU A 66 -7.33 12.21 -6.31
CA GLU A 66 -8.12 13.29 -5.71
C GLU A 66 -9.11 12.74 -4.70
N GLU A 67 -9.70 11.60 -5.03
CA GLU A 67 -10.68 10.97 -4.16
C GLU A 67 -10.63 9.47 -4.34
N LEU A 68 -10.79 8.75 -3.23
CA LEU A 68 -11.01 7.31 -3.25
C LEU A 68 -12.34 7.08 -2.55
N GLY A 69 -13.34 6.65 -3.31
CA GLY A 69 -14.70 6.52 -2.84
C GLY A 69 -14.90 5.49 -1.74
N PRO A 70 -16.09 5.44 -1.17
CA PRO A 70 -16.39 4.45 -0.13
C PRO A 70 -16.33 3.03 -0.71
N LEU A 71 -15.76 2.11 0.08
CA LEU A 71 -15.69 0.70 -0.29
C LEU A 71 -15.14 0.51 -1.71
N ALA A 72 -14.06 1.24 -2.01
CA ALA A 72 -13.48 1.28 -3.35
C ALA A 72 -12.03 0.83 -3.35
N VAL A 73 -11.59 0.38 -4.52
CA VAL A 73 -10.22 -0.07 -4.73
C VAL A 73 -9.65 0.66 -5.94
N ALA A 74 -8.36 1.00 -5.88
CA ALA A 74 -7.68 1.62 -7.00
C ALA A 74 -6.31 0.97 -7.17
N LYS A 75 -5.91 0.75 -8.43
CA LYS A 75 -4.60 0.22 -8.74
C LYS A 75 -3.56 1.33 -8.57
N ILE A 76 -2.48 1.02 -7.86
CA ILE A 76 -1.40 1.97 -7.63
C ILE A 76 -0.35 1.84 -8.73
N GLU A 77 0.24 0.65 -8.87
CA GLU A 77 1.35 0.43 -9.79
C GLU A 77 1.60 -1.07 -9.94
N PRO A 78 2.21 -1.49 -11.04
CA PRO A 78 2.76 -2.84 -11.09
C PRO A 78 4.06 -2.90 -10.28
N ILE A 79 4.40 -4.09 -9.80
CA ILE A 79 5.64 -4.31 -9.06
C ILE A 79 6.32 -5.56 -9.62
N GLN A 80 7.63 -5.46 -9.84
CA GLN A 80 8.41 -6.59 -10.32
C GLN A 80 8.56 -7.64 -9.24
N LYS A 81 8.32 -8.86 -9.58
CA LYS A 81 8.38 -9.98 -8.65
C LYS A 81 9.72 -10.12 -7.95
N LYS A 82 10.82 -9.79 -8.63
CA LYS A 82 12.14 -9.86 -8.02
C LYS A 82 12.31 -8.91 -6.84
N LEU A 83 11.49 -7.86 -6.78
CA LEU A 83 11.56 -6.89 -5.67
C LEU A 83 10.95 -7.46 -4.39
N PHE A 84 10.31 -8.62 -4.43
CA PHE A 84 9.80 -9.26 -3.22
C PHE A 84 10.91 -9.74 -2.30
N GLU A 85 12.13 -9.81 -2.81
CA GLU A 85 13.31 -10.22 -2.02
C GLU A 85 13.87 -9.07 -1.20
N ILE A 86 13.38 -7.86 -1.38
CA ILE A 86 13.74 -6.72 -0.55
C ILE A 86 12.49 -6.20 0.14
N THR A 87 12.66 -5.22 1.03
CA THR A 87 11.54 -4.58 1.71
C THR A 87 10.91 -3.55 0.79
N ASN A 88 9.59 -3.54 0.72
CA ASN A 88 8.83 -2.58 -0.08
C ASN A 88 7.89 -1.81 0.83
N GLU A 89 7.95 -0.49 0.75
CA GLU A 89 7.13 0.33 1.62
C GLU A 89 6.22 1.25 0.81
N TYR A 90 5.02 1.47 1.34
CA TYR A 90 4.02 2.36 0.76
C TYR A 90 3.60 3.32 1.84
N TRP A 91 3.97 4.58 1.69
CA TRP A 91 3.61 5.63 2.63
C TRP A 91 2.40 6.36 2.07
N VAL A 92 1.27 6.27 2.77
CA VAL A 92 0.00 6.83 2.33
C VAL A 92 -0.36 7.99 3.23
N SER A 93 -0.69 9.13 2.62
CA SER A 93 -1.28 10.25 3.35
C SER A 93 -2.59 10.66 2.67
N PHE A 94 -3.56 11.13 3.46
CA PHE A 94 -4.87 11.47 2.92
C PHE A 94 -5.63 12.37 3.90
N ARG A 95 -6.72 12.94 3.41
CA ARG A 95 -7.65 13.73 4.19
C ARG A 95 -8.93 12.98 4.46
N TYR A 96 -9.39 13.08 5.68
CA TYR A 96 -10.66 12.48 6.06
C TYR A 96 -11.23 13.27 7.24
N ASP A 97 -12.50 13.65 7.16
CA ASP A 97 -13.22 14.34 8.25
C ASP A 97 -12.45 15.55 8.79
N GLY A 98 -11.87 16.34 7.90
CA GLY A 98 -11.17 17.57 8.26
C GLY A 98 -9.76 17.38 8.82
N TYR A 99 -9.26 16.16 8.87
CA TYR A 99 -7.93 15.85 9.39
C TYR A 99 -7.05 15.22 8.34
N MET A 100 -5.74 15.38 8.53
CA MET A 100 -4.75 14.69 7.71
C MET A 100 -4.29 13.45 8.43
N TYR A 101 -4.22 12.35 7.68
CA TYR A 101 -3.76 11.06 8.20
C TYR A 101 -2.58 10.59 7.38
N ASP A 102 -1.69 9.83 7.99
CA ASP A 102 -0.69 9.10 7.23
C ASP A 102 -0.40 7.76 7.87
N LYS A 103 0.05 6.84 7.06
CA LYS A 103 0.43 5.51 7.53
C LYS A 103 1.43 4.91 6.54
N LYS A 104 2.42 4.24 7.09
CA LYS A 104 3.40 3.53 6.29
C LYS A 104 3.09 2.04 6.34
N TYR A 105 2.93 1.45 5.17
CA TYR A 105 2.68 0.02 5.00
C TYR A 105 3.97 -0.61 4.54
N VAL A 106 4.49 -1.58 5.30
CA VAL A 106 5.79 -2.15 5.02
C VAL A 106 5.65 -3.64 4.76
N PHE A 107 5.98 -4.04 3.53
CA PHE A 107 6.07 -5.45 3.15
C PHE A 107 7.52 -5.87 3.31
N VAL A 108 7.83 -6.49 4.45
CA VAL A 108 9.21 -6.89 4.72
C VAL A 108 9.65 -7.98 3.75
N THR A 109 10.95 -8.13 3.60
CA THR A 109 11.57 -9.13 2.74
C THR A 109 10.89 -10.48 2.92
N GLY A 110 10.45 -11.07 1.81
CA GLY A 110 9.85 -12.41 1.80
C GLY A 110 8.39 -12.48 2.22
N SER A 111 7.78 -11.35 2.63
CA SER A 111 6.39 -11.38 3.09
C SER A 111 5.39 -11.48 1.93
N ILE A 112 5.78 -11.04 0.73
CA ILE A 112 4.91 -11.16 -0.44
C ILE A 112 5.10 -12.57 -1.00
N ASN A 113 4.30 -13.48 -0.48
CA ASN A 113 4.43 -14.91 -0.74
C ASN A 113 3.05 -15.56 -0.60
N GLU A 114 2.81 -16.61 -1.37
CA GLU A 114 1.53 -17.31 -1.36
C GLU A 114 1.10 -17.80 0.01
N ILE A 115 2.06 -18.09 0.89
CA ILE A 115 1.75 -18.55 2.24
C ILE A 115 0.95 -17.49 3.02
N ASN A 116 1.08 -16.23 2.62
CA ASN A 116 0.39 -15.10 3.25
C ASN A 116 -0.84 -14.64 2.47
N PHE A 117 -1.27 -15.40 1.48
CA PHE A 117 -2.42 -15.01 0.67
C PHE A 117 -3.70 -15.02 1.49
N THR A 118 -4.50 -14.01 1.24
CA THR A 118 -5.84 -13.86 1.81
C THR A 118 -6.75 -13.33 0.71
N PRO A 119 -8.05 -13.58 0.79
CA PRO A 119 -8.97 -12.95 -0.16
C PRO A 119 -8.89 -11.44 -0.04
N ILE A 120 -8.79 -10.77 -1.17
CA ILE A 120 -8.69 -9.30 -1.20
C ILE A 120 -10.09 -8.74 -1.48
N PRO A 121 -10.60 -7.88 -0.61
CA PRO A 121 -11.93 -7.30 -0.82
C PRO A 121 -12.04 -6.61 -2.19
N PHE A 122 -13.18 -6.72 -2.81
CA PHE A 122 -13.57 -6.04 -4.06
C PHE A 122 -12.85 -6.51 -5.32
N LEU A 123 -11.86 -7.38 -5.23
CA LEU A 123 -11.07 -7.80 -6.40
C LEU A 123 -11.37 -9.21 -6.87
N ASP A 124 -12.06 -10.02 -6.07
CA ASP A 124 -12.31 -11.43 -6.39
C ASP A 124 -10.99 -12.17 -6.69
N LYS A 125 -9.96 -11.83 -5.93
CA LYS A 125 -8.61 -12.40 -6.08
C LYS A 125 -7.98 -12.55 -4.70
N LYS A 126 -6.94 -13.37 -4.63
CA LYS A 126 -6.14 -13.51 -3.42
C LYS A 126 -4.80 -12.81 -3.58
N GLY A 127 -4.25 -12.34 -2.50
CA GLY A 127 -2.96 -11.69 -2.47
C GLY A 127 -2.50 -11.45 -1.05
N VAL A 128 -1.49 -10.61 -0.90
CA VAL A 128 -0.95 -10.23 0.41
C VAL A 128 -1.44 -8.83 0.72
N MET A 129 -2.05 -8.65 1.87
CA MET A 129 -2.65 -7.36 2.24
C MET A 129 -2.19 -6.95 3.63
N ILE A 130 -1.86 -5.67 3.78
CA ILE A 130 -1.60 -5.04 5.07
C ILE A 130 -2.70 -4.01 5.29
N ARG A 131 -3.25 -4.09 6.49
CA ARG A 131 -4.37 -3.23 6.85
C ARG A 131 -4.03 -2.36 8.05
#